data_c9c60c8492302d848a5a435fddab9054
#
_entry.id   c9c60c8492302d848a5a435fddab9054
#
_cell.length_a   1.000
_cell.length_b   1.000
_cell.length_c   1.000
_cell.angle_alpha   90.00
_cell.angle_beta   90.00
_cell.angle_gamma   90.00
#
_symmetry.space_group_name_H-M   'P 1'
#
loop_
_entity.id
_entity.type
_entity.pdbx_description
1 polymer ?
#
loop_
_entity_poly.entity_id
_entity_poly.type
_entity_poly.pdbx_seq_one_letter_code
_entity_poly.pdbx_strand_id
1 'polypeptide(L)'
;VLFAFVDESCRIRQDDDCVYVLAAVLLPTEKPDRIRATMDALRYGKAPTVHWRTERVARRHLIAQAVASLECASVVAVSLYGAASRSERARRHALLRLLPELSERQVGTVVFESRREQDAGDKAILTALRRSGRIATEMSVSWERASSDAALWTADVVAGIVTGWLGGDQRWWPLFEGRVTFLEASET
;
A
#
# COMPACT_ATOMS: atom_id res chain seq x y z
N VAL A 1 11.91 -13.48 8.50
CA VAL A 1 11.53 -12.07 8.69
C VAL A 1 10.80 -11.60 7.44
N LEU A 2 9.71 -10.83 7.60
CA LEU A 2 8.94 -10.27 6.48
C LEU A 2 9.29 -8.79 6.28
N PHE A 3 9.31 -8.37 5.02
CA PHE A 3 9.24 -6.97 4.62
C PHE A 3 7.79 -6.61 4.26
N ALA A 4 7.40 -5.37 4.49
CA ALA A 4 6.18 -4.79 3.97
C ALA A 4 6.51 -3.52 3.19
N PHE A 5 6.10 -3.45 1.92
CA PHE A 5 6.13 -2.22 1.13
C PHE A 5 4.73 -1.62 1.12
N VAL A 6 4.63 -0.34 1.42
CA VAL A 6 3.34 0.31 1.68
C VAL A 6 3.17 1.55 0.82
N ASP A 7 2.00 1.64 0.18
CA ASP A 7 1.57 2.81 -0.56
C ASP A 7 0.07 3.02 -0.45
N GLU A 8 -0.41 4.21 -0.82
CA GLU A 8 -1.80 4.58 -0.76
C GLU A 8 -2.45 4.79 -2.12
N SER A 9 -3.77 4.67 -2.11
CA SER A 9 -4.63 5.13 -3.21
C SER A 9 -5.91 5.73 -2.63
N CYS A 10 -6.40 6.80 -3.24
CA CYS A 10 -7.67 7.41 -2.84
C CYS A 10 -8.52 7.73 -4.07
N ARG A 11 -9.84 7.67 -3.88
CA ARG A 11 -10.83 7.98 -4.92
C ARG A 11 -12.08 8.60 -4.30
N ILE A 12 -12.61 9.62 -4.96
CA ILE A 12 -13.96 10.15 -4.72
C ILE A 12 -14.95 9.22 -5.43
N ARG A 13 -15.98 8.78 -4.73
CA ARG A 13 -17.10 8.01 -5.28
C ARG A 13 -18.20 8.92 -5.84
N GLN A 14 -19.20 8.34 -6.49
CA GLN A 14 -20.29 9.10 -7.11
C GLN A 14 -21.24 9.77 -6.09
N ASP A 15 -21.25 9.28 -4.87
CA ASP A 15 -22.05 9.75 -3.72
C ASP A 15 -21.32 10.76 -2.84
N ASP A 16 -20.25 11.39 -3.36
CA ASP A 16 -19.34 12.29 -2.62
C ASP A 16 -18.61 11.64 -1.44
N ASP A 17 -18.79 10.35 -1.22
CA ASP A 17 -17.95 9.59 -0.31
C ASP A 17 -16.58 9.32 -0.92
N CYS A 18 -15.58 9.32 -0.07
CA CYS A 18 -14.20 9.05 -0.44
C CYS A 18 -13.76 7.70 0.12
N VAL A 19 -13.03 6.95 -0.70
CA VAL A 19 -12.33 5.73 -0.28
C VAL A 19 -10.85 6.05 -0.18
N TYR A 20 -10.26 5.75 0.97
CA TYR A 20 -8.82 5.75 1.19
C TYR A 20 -8.35 4.31 1.43
N VAL A 21 -7.37 3.90 0.66
CA VAL A 21 -6.75 2.57 0.72
C VAL A 21 -5.29 2.74 1.08
N LEU A 22 -4.83 2.03 2.09
CA LEU A 22 -3.41 1.90 2.44
C LEU A 22 -3.05 0.42 2.32
N ALA A 23 -2.24 0.06 1.34
CA ALA A 23 -1.90 -1.31 1.02
C ALA A 23 -0.46 -1.64 1.42
N ALA A 24 -0.29 -2.72 2.18
CA ALA A 24 1.00 -3.32 2.49
C ALA A 24 1.15 -4.63 1.73
N VAL A 25 2.16 -4.74 0.88
CA VAL A 25 2.55 -5.99 0.20
C VAL A 25 3.64 -6.66 1.02
N LEU A 26 3.39 -7.90 1.44
CA LEU A 26 4.27 -8.66 2.32
C LEU A 26 5.22 -9.53 1.52
N LEU A 27 6.50 -9.39 1.78
CA LEU A 27 7.58 -10.06 1.06
C LEU A 27 8.46 -10.83 2.02
N PRO A 28 8.76 -12.12 1.76
CA PRO A 28 9.82 -12.81 2.47
C PRO A 28 11.18 -12.14 2.24
N THR A 29 12.04 -12.10 3.26
CA THR A 29 13.39 -11.50 3.20
C THR A 29 14.29 -12.07 2.10
N GLU A 30 13.98 -13.23 1.59
CA GLU A 30 14.79 -13.93 0.59
C GLU A 30 14.48 -13.52 -0.86
N LYS A 31 13.43 -12.70 -1.08
CA LYS A 31 12.93 -12.42 -2.44
C LYS A 31 12.88 -10.94 -2.88
N PRO A 32 13.40 -9.94 -2.15
CA PRO A 32 13.25 -8.54 -2.56
C PRO A 32 13.86 -8.26 -3.92
N ASP A 33 15.01 -8.86 -4.25
CA ASP A 33 15.71 -8.62 -5.52
C ASP A 33 14.96 -9.16 -6.72
N ARG A 34 14.30 -10.32 -6.59
CA ARG A 34 13.41 -10.84 -7.64
C ARG A 34 12.25 -9.89 -7.91
N ILE A 35 11.67 -9.33 -6.86
CA ILE A 35 10.54 -8.41 -6.98
C ILE A 35 10.99 -7.10 -7.62
N ARG A 36 12.12 -6.54 -7.17
CA ARG A 36 12.71 -5.35 -7.79
C ARG A 36 12.98 -5.58 -9.27
N ALA A 37 13.62 -6.70 -9.62
CA ALA A 37 13.89 -7.04 -11.02
C ALA A 37 12.61 -7.18 -11.86
N THR A 38 11.55 -7.83 -11.30
CA THR A 38 10.27 -7.95 -11.99
C THR A 38 9.63 -6.58 -12.24
N MET A 39 9.62 -5.71 -11.23
CA MET A 39 9.03 -4.37 -11.34
C MET A 39 9.88 -3.47 -12.26
N ASP A 40 11.21 -3.52 -12.17
CA ASP A 40 12.10 -2.77 -13.06
C ASP A 40 11.92 -3.16 -14.53
N ALA A 41 11.69 -4.44 -14.83
CA ALA A 41 11.41 -4.92 -16.17
C ALA A 41 10.09 -4.36 -16.76
N LEU A 42 9.19 -3.87 -15.92
CA LEU A 42 7.93 -3.25 -16.33
C LEU A 42 8.08 -1.77 -16.69
N ARG A 43 9.22 -1.14 -16.42
CA ARG A 43 9.43 0.27 -16.82
C ARG A 43 9.30 0.43 -18.34
N TYR A 44 8.74 1.55 -18.75
CA TYR A 44 8.56 1.86 -20.16
C TYR A 44 9.22 3.18 -20.53
N GLY A 45 10.04 3.15 -21.55
CA GLY A 45 10.76 4.32 -22.04
C GLY A 45 11.70 4.91 -20.97
N LYS A 46 11.58 6.23 -20.73
CA LYS A 46 12.39 6.97 -19.74
C LYS A 46 11.69 7.16 -18.40
N ALA A 47 10.53 6.51 -18.18
CA ALA A 47 9.81 6.64 -16.92
C ALA A 47 10.67 6.11 -15.76
N PRO A 48 10.86 6.90 -14.68
CA PRO A 48 11.68 6.47 -13.54
C PRO A 48 10.99 5.41 -12.69
N THR A 49 9.65 5.32 -12.76
CA THR A 49 8.80 4.44 -11.96
C THR A 49 7.66 3.88 -12.79
N VAL A 50 7.08 2.78 -12.34
CA VAL A 50 5.74 2.34 -12.74
C VAL A 50 4.74 3.00 -11.79
N HIS A 51 3.70 3.63 -12.32
CA HIS A 51 2.68 4.27 -11.50
C HIS A 51 1.29 3.89 -12.01
N TRP A 52 0.57 3.04 -11.24
CA TRP A 52 -0.69 2.42 -11.64
C TRP A 52 -1.71 3.39 -12.22
N ARG A 53 -1.89 4.53 -11.57
CA ARG A 53 -2.92 5.50 -11.94
C ARG A 53 -2.71 6.12 -13.33
N THR A 54 -1.47 6.27 -13.77
CA THR A 54 -1.14 6.91 -15.06
C THR A 54 -1.03 5.92 -16.22
N GLU A 55 -1.00 4.61 -15.92
CA GLU A 55 -0.86 3.57 -16.93
C GLU A 55 -2.14 3.36 -17.74
N ARG A 56 -1.99 3.04 -19.03
CA ARG A 56 -3.10 2.67 -19.92
C ARG A 56 -3.61 1.26 -19.57
N VAL A 57 -4.88 0.97 -19.91
CA VAL A 57 -5.56 -0.30 -19.58
C VAL A 57 -4.73 -1.54 -20.00
N ALA A 58 -4.21 -1.57 -21.22
CA ALA A 58 -3.38 -2.68 -21.71
C ALA A 58 -2.11 -2.87 -20.85
N ARG A 59 -1.47 -1.77 -20.44
CA ARG A 59 -0.29 -1.80 -19.56
C ARG A 59 -0.66 -2.25 -18.15
N ARG A 60 -1.77 -1.75 -17.62
CA ARG A 60 -2.28 -2.21 -16.31
C ARG A 60 -2.51 -3.70 -16.26
N HIS A 61 -2.98 -4.29 -17.36
CA HIS A 61 -3.17 -5.75 -17.44
C HIS A 61 -1.84 -6.50 -17.28
N LEU A 62 -0.80 -6.10 -18.02
CA LEU A 62 0.54 -6.69 -17.91
C LEU A 62 1.14 -6.51 -16.50
N ILE A 63 1.00 -5.31 -15.93
CA ILE A 63 1.50 -4.99 -14.59
C ILE A 63 0.77 -5.83 -13.53
N ALA A 64 -0.57 -5.90 -13.59
CA ALA A 64 -1.36 -6.70 -12.67
C ALA A 64 -0.99 -8.17 -12.72
N GLN A 65 -0.81 -8.76 -13.91
CA GLN A 65 -0.36 -10.14 -14.08
C GLN A 65 1.04 -10.35 -13.49
N ALA A 66 1.98 -9.44 -13.74
CA ALA A 66 3.33 -9.54 -13.20
C ALA A 66 3.34 -9.48 -11.65
N VAL A 67 2.60 -8.53 -11.04
CA VAL A 67 2.49 -8.44 -9.57
C VAL A 67 1.79 -9.67 -9.01
N ALA A 68 0.72 -10.16 -9.64
CA ALA A 68 0.03 -11.37 -9.20
C ALA A 68 0.92 -12.61 -9.25
N SER A 69 1.83 -12.71 -10.25
CA SER A 69 2.79 -13.81 -10.38
C SER A 69 3.85 -13.86 -9.27
N LEU A 70 4.02 -12.78 -8.52
CA LEU A 70 4.91 -12.73 -7.36
C LEU A 70 4.34 -13.51 -6.15
N GLU A 71 3.04 -13.81 -6.17
CA GLU A 71 2.32 -14.59 -5.15
C GLU A 71 2.43 -14.00 -3.73
N CYS A 72 2.58 -12.69 -3.63
CA CYS A 72 2.70 -11.99 -2.37
C CYS A 72 1.33 -11.84 -1.69
N ALA A 73 1.30 -12.04 -0.38
CA ALA A 73 0.17 -11.66 0.43
C ALA A 73 0.13 -10.13 0.63
N SER A 74 -1.06 -9.59 0.82
CA SER A 74 -1.23 -8.17 1.08
C SER A 74 -2.18 -7.93 2.25
N VAL A 75 -1.90 -6.88 3.02
CA VAL A 75 -2.79 -6.37 4.08
C VAL A 75 -3.22 -4.96 3.68
N VAL A 76 -4.51 -4.73 3.63
CA VAL A 76 -5.07 -3.50 3.09
C VAL A 76 -6.03 -2.87 4.09
N ALA A 77 -5.67 -1.70 4.60
CA ALA A 77 -6.56 -0.89 5.42
C ALA A 77 -7.41 0.01 4.53
N VAL A 78 -8.74 -0.06 4.71
CA VAL A 78 -9.72 0.72 3.96
C VAL A 78 -10.44 1.66 4.90
N SER A 79 -10.43 2.95 4.59
CA SER A 79 -11.19 3.98 5.29
C SER A 79 -12.18 4.64 4.34
N LEU A 80 -13.44 4.65 4.73
CA LEU A 80 -14.48 5.44 4.08
C LEU A 80 -14.60 6.77 4.82
N TYR A 81 -14.67 7.87 4.09
CA TYR A 81 -14.80 9.20 4.68
C TYR A 81 -15.57 10.14 3.75
N GLY A 82 -16.34 11.05 4.33
CA GLY A 82 -17.07 12.05 3.54
C GLY A 82 -16.15 13.11 2.92
N ALA A 83 -16.56 13.72 1.81
CA ALA A 83 -15.78 14.71 1.08
C ALA A 83 -15.38 15.95 1.92
N ALA A 84 -16.13 16.26 2.98
CA ALA A 84 -15.81 17.32 3.94
C ALA A 84 -14.64 16.96 4.88
N SER A 85 -14.27 15.68 5.00
CA SER A 85 -13.17 15.20 5.81
C SER A 85 -11.86 15.26 5.03
N ARG A 86 -10.75 15.48 5.73
CA ARG A 86 -9.43 15.50 5.09
C ARG A 86 -8.91 14.07 4.92
N SER A 87 -8.30 13.76 3.77
CA SER A 87 -7.64 12.47 3.49
C SER A 87 -6.58 12.09 4.54
N GLU A 88 -5.94 13.08 5.17
CA GLU A 88 -4.98 12.85 6.27
C GLU A 88 -5.62 12.21 7.51
N ARG A 89 -6.91 12.48 7.78
CA ARG A 89 -7.63 11.79 8.84
C ARG A 89 -7.85 10.31 8.49
N ALA A 90 -8.28 10.03 7.26
CA ALA A 90 -8.44 8.68 6.77
C ALA A 90 -7.11 7.90 6.80
N ARG A 91 -6.00 8.54 6.37
CA ARG A 91 -4.66 7.96 6.49
C ARG A 91 -4.28 7.63 7.93
N ARG A 92 -4.53 8.55 8.86
CA ARG A 92 -4.28 8.31 10.28
C ARG A 92 -5.00 7.05 10.76
N HIS A 93 -6.29 6.89 10.43
CA HIS A 93 -7.07 5.71 10.82
C HIS A 93 -6.51 4.44 10.17
N ALA A 94 -6.16 4.50 8.88
CA ALA A 94 -5.54 3.40 8.17
C ALA A 94 -4.21 2.96 8.82
N LEU A 95 -3.34 3.92 9.19
CA LEU A 95 -2.07 3.64 9.89
C LEU A 95 -2.28 3.01 11.27
N LEU A 96 -3.28 3.50 12.04
CA LEU A 96 -3.61 2.97 13.37
C LEU A 96 -4.14 1.54 13.33
N ARG A 97 -4.60 1.07 12.17
CA ARG A 97 -5.03 -0.33 11.94
C ARG A 97 -3.93 -1.16 11.31
N LEU A 98 -3.24 -0.62 10.31
CA LEU A 98 -2.27 -1.36 9.53
C LEU A 98 -1.00 -1.70 10.33
N LEU A 99 -0.40 -0.70 11.03
CA LEU A 99 0.87 -0.91 11.72
C LEU A 99 0.81 -1.97 12.84
N PRO A 100 -0.22 -2.00 13.72
CA PRO A 100 -0.39 -3.09 14.68
C PRO A 100 -0.54 -4.46 14.01
N GLU A 101 -1.35 -4.57 12.97
CA GLU A 101 -1.52 -5.82 12.22
C GLU A 101 -0.20 -6.32 11.62
N LEU A 102 0.61 -5.43 11.04
CA LEU A 102 1.94 -5.78 10.53
C LEU A 102 2.87 -6.25 11.66
N SER A 103 2.79 -5.62 12.83
CA SER A 103 3.55 -6.02 14.01
C SER A 103 3.14 -7.41 14.53
N GLU A 104 1.84 -7.70 14.59
CA GLU A 104 1.30 -9.02 14.97
C GLU A 104 1.73 -10.12 13.98
N ARG A 105 1.84 -9.78 12.69
CA ARG A 105 2.37 -10.68 11.65
C ARG A 105 3.89 -10.81 11.66
N GLN A 106 4.57 -10.22 12.65
CA GLN A 106 6.03 -10.28 12.79
C GLN A 106 6.78 -9.69 11.58
N VAL A 107 6.22 -8.65 10.97
CA VAL A 107 6.92 -7.88 9.94
C VAL A 107 8.08 -7.14 10.58
N GLY A 108 9.30 -7.42 10.14
CA GLY A 108 10.52 -6.82 10.71
C GLY A 108 10.84 -5.45 10.12
N THR A 109 10.48 -5.23 8.85
CA THR A 109 10.76 -3.97 8.16
C THR A 109 9.56 -3.52 7.36
N VAL A 110 9.18 -2.26 7.54
CA VAL A 110 8.10 -1.59 6.79
C VAL A 110 8.67 -0.40 6.05
N VAL A 111 8.47 -0.36 4.74
CA VAL A 111 8.93 0.73 3.87
C VAL A 111 7.71 1.41 3.26
N PHE A 112 7.47 2.66 3.62
CA PHE A 112 6.42 3.49 3.03
C PHE A 112 6.94 4.26 1.82
N GLU A 113 6.08 4.48 0.82
CA GLU A 113 6.35 5.52 -0.15
C GLU A 113 6.30 6.89 0.55
N SER A 114 7.36 7.70 0.36
CA SER A 114 7.51 9.00 1.01
C SER A 114 6.61 10.04 0.36
N ARG A 115 5.85 10.73 1.20
CA ARG A 115 5.06 11.92 0.85
C ARG A 115 5.74 13.24 1.24
N ARG A 116 7.07 13.16 1.49
CA ARG A 116 7.93 14.29 1.86
C ARG A 116 7.53 14.94 3.20
N GLU A 117 7.03 16.19 3.18
CA GLU A 117 6.68 16.94 4.39
C GLU A 117 5.56 16.26 5.20
N GLN A 118 4.68 15.51 4.54
CA GLN A 118 3.58 14.80 5.20
C GLN A 118 4.04 13.58 6.00
N ASP A 119 5.26 13.06 5.76
CA ASP A 119 5.84 11.93 6.52
C ASP A 119 5.99 12.24 8.01
N ALA A 120 6.04 13.51 8.40
CA ALA A 120 6.12 13.93 9.80
C ALA A 120 4.88 13.49 10.61
N GLY A 121 3.69 13.54 10.00
CA GLY A 121 2.46 13.04 10.61
C GLY A 121 2.49 11.54 10.87
N ASP A 122 2.98 10.76 9.90
CA ASP A 122 3.13 9.30 10.02
C ASP A 122 4.12 8.92 11.13
N LYS A 123 5.25 9.63 11.20
CA LYS A 123 6.27 9.44 12.24
C LYS A 123 5.74 9.72 13.64
N ALA A 124 4.86 10.71 13.79
CA ALA A 124 4.20 11.00 15.06
C ALA A 124 3.26 9.85 15.49
N ILE A 125 2.49 9.30 14.55
CA ILE A 125 1.62 8.14 14.79
C ILE A 125 2.45 6.91 15.20
N LEU A 126 3.52 6.61 14.46
CA LEU A 126 4.46 5.52 14.75
C LEU A 126 5.02 5.64 16.17
N THR A 127 5.44 6.85 16.55
CA THR A 127 5.97 7.13 17.90
C THR A 127 4.93 6.87 18.98
N ALA A 128 3.67 7.28 18.76
CA ALA A 128 2.57 7.05 19.70
C ALA A 128 2.25 5.55 19.84
N LEU A 129 2.25 4.79 18.74
CA LEU A 129 2.01 3.35 18.75
C LEU A 129 3.13 2.59 19.48
N ARG A 130 4.39 2.98 19.31
CA ARG A 130 5.52 2.42 20.06
C ARG A 130 5.40 2.69 21.55
N ARG A 131 5.12 3.94 21.94
CA ARG A 131 4.96 4.34 23.35
C ARG A 131 3.82 3.60 24.06
N SER A 132 2.74 3.30 23.34
CA SER A 132 1.60 2.55 23.86
C SER A 132 1.76 1.02 23.81
N GLY A 133 2.90 0.51 23.34
CA GLY A 133 3.17 -0.92 23.21
C GLY A 133 2.30 -1.63 22.16
N ARG A 134 1.66 -0.87 21.25
CA ARG A 134 0.80 -1.44 20.21
C ARG A 134 1.55 -2.00 19.02
N ILE A 135 2.82 -1.70 18.89
CA ILE A 135 3.72 -2.26 17.88
C ILE A 135 5.07 -2.61 18.51
N ALA A 136 5.74 -3.62 17.98
CA ALA A 136 7.05 -4.04 18.44
C ALA A 136 8.09 -2.92 18.22
N THR A 137 8.97 -2.72 19.20
CA THR A 137 10.06 -1.73 19.11
C THR A 137 11.09 -2.08 18.06
N GLU A 138 11.25 -3.37 17.80
CA GLU A 138 12.20 -3.94 16.83
C GLU A 138 11.74 -3.78 15.38
N MET A 139 10.44 -3.51 15.14
CA MET A 139 9.93 -3.28 13.79
C MET A 139 10.52 -1.98 13.23
N SER A 140 11.38 -2.12 12.21
CA SER A 140 11.97 -0.99 11.49
C SER A 140 10.94 -0.37 10.55
N VAL A 141 10.84 0.97 10.55
CA VAL A 141 9.94 1.69 9.64
C VAL A 141 10.69 2.82 8.99
N SER A 142 10.67 2.88 7.66
CA SER A 142 11.30 3.92 6.85
C SER A 142 10.36 4.49 5.79
N TRP A 143 10.74 5.64 5.21
CA TRP A 143 10.05 6.31 4.11
C TRP A 143 11.03 6.53 2.98
N GLU A 144 10.72 5.95 1.81
CA GLU A 144 11.58 5.97 0.63
C GLU A 144 10.83 6.56 -0.56
N ARG A 145 11.57 7.15 -1.50
CA ARG A 145 10.96 7.63 -2.76
C ARG A 145 10.61 6.44 -3.65
N ALA A 146 9.53 6.52 -4.40
CA ALA A 146 9.17 5.51 -5.40
C ALA A 146 10.33 5.18 -6.37
N SER A 147 11.16 6.18 -6.71
CA SER A 147 12.31 6.00 -7.60
C SER A 147 13.51 5.31 -6.97
N SER A 148 13.55 5.15 -5.64
CA SER A 148 14.67 4.51 -4.94
C SER A 148 14.51 3.01 -4.75
N ASP A 149 13.27 2.50 -4.74
CA ASP A 149 13.00 1.07 -4.60
C ASP A 149 11.79 0.63 -5.43
N ALA A 150 12.05 -0.17 -6.47
CA ALA A 150 11.02 -0.67 -7.36
C ALA A 150 10.00 -1.60 -6.66
N ALA A 151 10.34 -2.18 -5.50
CA ALA A 151 9.40 -2.99 -4.74
C ALA A 151 8.21 -2.17 -4.20
N LEU A 152 8.37 -0.86 -3.98
CA LEU A 152 7.26 0.05 -3.61
C LEU A 152 6.14 0.07 -4.65
N TRP A 153 6.48 -0.09 -5.94
CA TRP A 153 5.46 -0.07 -7.01
C TRP A 153 4.48 -1.23 -6.92
N THR A 154 4.85 -2.33 -6.24
CA THR A 154 3.88 -3.42 -5.98
C THR A 154 2.74 -2.94 -5.09
N ALA A 155 3.03 -2.10 -4.11
CA ALA A 155 2.02 -1.55 -3.20
C ALA A 155 1.12 -0.52 -3.91
N ASP A 156 1.67 0.36 -4.78
CA ASP A 156 0.90 1.26 -5.65
C ASP A 156 -0.08 0.48 -6.53
N VAL A 157 0.38 -0.64 -7.14
CA VAL A 157 -0.47 -1.50 -7.97
C VAL A 157 -1.60 -2.12 -7.15
N VAL A 158 -1.30 -2.72 -5.98
CA VAL A 158 -2.32 -3.34 -5.13
C VAL A 158 -3.31 -2.30 -4.60
N ALA A 159 -2.82 -1.16 -4.10
CA ALA A 159 -3.68 -0.07 -3.63
C ALA A 159 -4.60 0.45 -4.75
N GLY A 160 -4.06 0.62 -5.96
CA GLY A 160 -4.82 1.06 -7.13
C GLY A 160 -5.87 0.05 -7.59
N ILE A 161 -5.56 -1.25 -7.57
CA ILE A 161 -6.51 -2.32 -7.92
C ILE A 161 -7.64 -2.40 -6.90
N VAL A 162 -7.32 -2.38 -5.60
CA VAL A 162 -8.33 -2.40 -4.53
C VAL A 162 -9.22 -1.17 -4.60
N THR A 163 -8.65 0.02 -4.78
CA THR A 163 -9.43 1.26 -4.95
C THR A 163 -10.35 1.20 -6.16
N GLY A 164 -9.86 0.65 -7.27
CA GLY A 164 -10.65 0.42 -8.48
C GLY A 164 -11.81 -0.55 -8.23
N TRP A 165 -11.54 -1.69 -7.59
CA TRP A 165 -12.53 -2.70 -7.25
C TRP A 165 -13.64 -2.16 -6.34
N LEU A 166 -13.28 -1.44 -5.28
CA LEU A 166 -14.25 -0.75 -4.42
C LEU A 166 -15.07 0.31 -5.16
N GLY A 167 -14.55 0.83 -6.26
CA GLY A 167 -15.25 1.74 -7.18
C GLY A 167 -15.99 1.04 -8.34
N GLY A 168 -16.13 -0.31 -8.32
CA GLY A 168 -16.85 -1.11 -9.31
C GLY A 168 -16.01 -1.64 -10.48
N ASP A 169 -14.69 -1.38 -10.52
CA ASP A 169 -13.81 -1.90 -11.56
C ASP A 169 -13.31 -3.31 -11.20
N GLN A 170 -13.96 -4.34 -11.72
CA GLN A 170 -13.68 -5.74 -11.40
C GLN A 170 -12.53 -6.37 -12.23
N ARG A 171 -11.96 -5.65 -13.20
CA ARG A 171 -11.08 -6.23 -14.24
C ARG A 171 -9.85 -6.98 -13.71
N TRP A 172 -9.24 -6.50 -12.65
CA TRP A 172 -7.98 -7.08 -12.15
C TRP A 172 -8.12 -7.75 -10.78
N TRP A 173 -9.23 -7.50 -10.08
CA TRP A 173 -9.46 -8.07 -8.75
C TRP A 173 -9.32 -9.59 -8.68
N PRO A 174 -9.83 -10.40 -9.65
CA PRO A 174 -9.70 -11.85 -9.60
C PRO A 174 -8.27 -12.37 -9.51
N LEU A 175 -7.28 -11.58 -9.95
CA LEU A 175 -5.85 -11.95 -9.86
C LEU A 175 -5.32 -11.86 -8.42
N PHE A 176 -6.01 -11.12 -7.54
CA PHE A 176 -5.59 -10.84 -6.16
C PHE A 176 -6.54 -11.43 -5.10
N GLU A 177 -7.69 -11.92 -5.53
CA GLU A 177 -8.67 -12.54 -4.65
C GLU A 177 -8.04 -13.69 -3.85
N GLY A 178 -8.33 -13.75 -2.53
CA GLY A 178 -7.76 -14.73 -1.62
C GLY A 178 -6.33 -14.40 -1.11
N ARG A 179 -5.68 -13.35 -1.64
CA ARG A 179 -4.33 -12.90 -1.18
C ARG A 179 -4.34 -11.58 -0.45
N VAL A 180 -5.50 -10.94 -0.35
CA VAL A 180 -5.66 -9.64 0.32
C VAL A 180 -6.46 -9.83 1.60
N THR A 181 -5.86 -9.45 2.72
CA THR A 181 -6.55 -9.31 4.01
C THR A 181 -7.03 -7.88 4.16
N PHE A 182 -8.32 -7.66 4.36
CA PHE A 182 -8.88 -6.33 4.57
C PHE A 182 -8.97 -5.97 6.05
N LEU A 183 -8.62 -4.73 6.36
CA LEU A 183 -8.81 -4.09 7.66
C LEU A 183 -9.74 -2.89 7.49
N GLU A 184 -10.84 -2.89 8.21
CA GLU A 184 -11.69 -1.71 8.29
C GLU A 184 -11.02 -0.65 9.17
N ALA A 185 -10.86 0.55 8.63
CA ALA A 185 -10.26 1.70 9.30
C ALA A 185 -11.28 2.84 9.44
N SER A 186 -12.48 2.50 9.96
CA SER A 186 -13.53 3.48 10.28
C SER A 186 -13.24 4.23 11.59
N GLU A 187 -13.89 5.38 11.76
CA GLU A 187 -13.94 6.09 13.04
C GLU A 187 -14.71 5.25 14.06
N THR A 188 -14.09 4.92 15.17
CA THR A 188 -14.77 4.49 16.39
C THR A 188 -15.24 5.70 17.17
#